data_72e048c73af0269fd7da1bb17321e843
#
_entry.id   72e048c73af0269fd7da1bb17321e843
#
_cell.length_a   1.000
_cell.length_b   1.000
_cell.length_c   1.000
_cell.angle_alpha   90.00
_cell.angle_beta   90.00
_cell.angle_gamma   90.00
#
_symmetry.space_group_name_H-M   'P 1'
#
loop_
_entity.id
_entity.type
_entity.pdbx_description
1 polymer ?
#
loop_
_entity_poly.entity_id
_entity_poly.type
_entity_poly.pdbx_seq_one_letter_code
_entity_poly.pdbx_strand_id
1 'polypeptide(L)'
;GKTGLAGHSMGGTIAFRIAAQRPQDVAFVLSLAGAAIPGKDLMMHQCEKIILSQLPATTSDSLRTLYEELYGTMALPLPLDSTRHRSTPLMVSIWQHLGINEGTYRENLTDSIRRRKARQLTGQAISPEIASIIQYDPSHDLSRVQCPVWAVNGAKDLQVLPEENQKAIETLAKGSPQVVTHIYPGLNHLFTEAPTGHPSEYGLLKGNFSQEVLQDMAEWIRKTVGAPQTVF
;
A
#
# COMPACT_ATOMS: atom_id res chain seq x y z
N GLY A 1 -7.92 20.89 -22.08
CA GLY A 1 -8.51 19.56 -22.06
C GLY A 1 -8.23 18.87 -20.75
N LYS A 2 -9.07 17.91 -20.34
CA LYS A 2 -8.86 17.12 -19.13
C LYS A 2 -7.85 15.99 -19.37
N THR A 3 -7.11 15.58 -18.31
CA THR A 3 -6.12 14.52 -18.35
C THR A 3 -6.59 13.30 -17.56
N GLY A 4 -6.41 12.08 -18.10
CA GLY A 4 -6.59 10.86 -17.33
C GLY A 4 -5.38 10.62 -16.41
N LEU A 5 -5.63 10.08 -15.23
CA LEU A 5 -4.59 9.70 -14.27
C LEU A 5 -4.52 8.17 -14.16
N ALA A 6 -3.32 7.61 -14.24
CA ALA A 6 -3.06 6.20 -13.98
C ALA A 6 -1.97 6.08 -12.92
N GLY A 7 -2.19 5.22 -11.93
CA GLY A 7 -1.22 5.01 -10.88
C GLY A 7 -1.25 3.58 -10.33
N HIS A 8 -0.07 3.06 -10.01
CA HIS A 8 0.10 1.77 -9.36
C HIS A 8 0.42 1.95 -7.88
N SER A 9 -0.16 1.11 -7.02
CA SER A 9 0.08 1.12 -5.58
C SER A 9 -0.18 2.52 -4.99
N MET A 10 0.78 3.12 -4.31
CA MET A 10 0.69 4.51 -3.83
C MET A 10 0.33 5.51 -4.95
N GLY A 11 0.77 5.26 -6.20
CA GLY A 11 0.38 6.09 -7.34
C GLY A 11 -1.13 6.09 -7.61
N GLY A 12 -1.81 4.96 -7.39
CA GLY A 12 -3.28 4.85 -7.46
C GLY A 12 -3.97 5.68 -6.37
N THR A 13 -3.47 5.60 -5.15
CA THR A 13 -3.95 6.41 -4.01
C THR A 13 -3.75 7.92 -4.27
N ILE A 14 -2.59 8.30 -4.81
CA ILE A 14 -2.30 9.70 -5.18
C ILE A 14 -3.23 10.17 -6.31
N ALA A 15 -3.56 9.30 -7.28
CA ALA A 15 -4.47 9.64 -8.36
C ALA A 15 -5.88 10.01 -7.84
N PHE A 16 -6.41 9.29 -6.83
CA PHE A 16 -7.66 9.68 -6.16
C PHE A 16 -7.55 11.04 -5.48
N ARG A 17 -6.46 11.30 -4.77
CA ARG A 17 -6.22 12.58 -4.12
C ARG A 17 -6.17 13.74 -5.11
N ILE A 18 -5.47 13.58 -6.23
CA ILE A 18 -5.41 14.61 -7.28
C ILE A 18 -6.79 14.82 -7.90
N ALA A 19 -7.53 13.74 -8.21
CA ALA A 19 -8.88 13.85 -8.78
C ALA A 19 -9.85 14.57 -7.83
N ALA A 20 -9.73 14.33 -6.51
CA ALA A 20 -10.53 15.03 -5.50
C ALA A 20 -10.18 16.52 -5.38
N GLN A 21 -8.91 16.89 -5.51
CA GLN A 21 -8.42 18.26 -5.40
C GLN A 21 -8.58 19.08 -6.69
N ARG A 22 -8.56 18.39 -7.84
CA ARG A 22 -8.59 19.00 -9.18
C ARG A 22 -9.66 18.39 -10.09
N PRO A 23 -10.96 18.38 -9.66
CA PRO A 23 -12.03 17.66 -10.38
C PRO A 23 -12.28 18.20 -11.79
N GLN A 24 -11.89 19.46 -12.06
CA GLN A 24 -12.04 20.06 -13.38
C GLN A 24 -10.95 19.67 -14.36
N ASP A 25 -9.79 19.18 -13.86
CA ASP A 25 -8.63 18.86 -14.68
C ASP A 25 -8.53 17.35 -14.98
N VAL A 26 -9.20 16.52 -14.17
CA VAL A 26 -9.10 15.06 -14.28
C VAL A 26 -10.29 14.48 -15.04
N ALA A 27 -10.00 13.75 -16.12
CA ALA A 27 -10.98 13.08 -16.95
C ALA A 27 -11.46 11.74 -16.38
N PHE A 28 -10.53 10.97 -15.82
CA PHE A 28 -10.75 9.66 -15.20
C PHE A 28 -9.57 9.25 -14.34
N VAL A 29 -9.77 8.25 -13.48
CA VAL A 29 -8.72 7.61 -12.67
C VAL A 29 -8.63 6.12 -13.00
N LEU A 30 -7.40 5.64 -13.23
CA LEU A 30 -7.02 4.22 -13.28
C LEU A 30 -6.18 3.93 -12.04
N SER A 31 -6.74 3.16 -11.11
CA SER A 31 -6.07 2.74 -9.89
C SER A 31 -5.68 1.26 -9.99
N LEU A 32 -4.39 1.00 -10.15
CA LEU A 32 -3.82 -0.35 -10.19
C LEU A 32 -3.26 -0.67 -8.80
N ALA A 33 -3.97 -1.48 -8.05
CA ALA A 33 -3.62 -1.83 -6.67
C ALA A 33 -3.40 -0.60 -5.75
N GLY A 34 -4.20 0.46 -5.93
CA GLY A 34 -4.15 1.64 -5.07
C GLY A 34 -4.88 1.40 -3.76
N ALA A 35 -4.27 1.84 -2.64
CA ALA A 35 -4.88 1.74 -1.33
C ALA A 35 -6.05 2.73 -1.17
N ALA A 36 -7.13 2.24 -0.59
CA ALA A 36 -8.39 2.96 -0.37
C ALA A 36 -8.89 2.90 1.09
N ILE A 37 -8.14 2.22 1.96
CA ILE A 37 -8.37 2.14 3.41
C ILE A 37 -7.34 3.01 4.15
N PRO A 38 -7.58 3.36 5.44
CA PRO A 38 -6.62 4.12 6.23
C PRO A 38 -5.25 3.48 6.24
N GLY A 39 -4.19 4.28 6.13
CA GLY A 39 -2.82 3.81 5.99
C GLY A 39 -2.32 2.97 7.15
N LYS A 40 -2.79 3.24 8.38
CA LYS A 40 -2.54 2.39 9.55
C LYS A 40 -3.05 0.96 9.32
N ASP A 41 -4.29 0.82 8.83
CA ASP A 41 -4.92 -0.47 8.62
C ASP A 41 -4.25 -1.20 7.45
N LEU A 42 -3.93 -0.47 6.37
CA LEU A 42 -3.15 -0.98 5.24
C LEU A 42 -1.83 -1.60 5.71
N MET A 43 -1.05 -0.90 6.53
CA MET A 43 0.24 -1.39 7.03
C MET A 43 0.08 -2.57 7.98
N MET A 44 -1.00 -2.60 8.77
CA MET A 44 -1.29 -3.73 9.64
C MET A 44 -1.63 -4.98 8.82
N HIS A 45 -2.47 -4.85 7.79
CA HIS A 45 -2.80 -5.96 6.89
C HIS A 45 -1.58 -6.49 6.13
N GLN A 46 -0.69 -5.61 5.64
CA GLN A 46 0.59 -6.03 5.06
C GLN A 46 1.43 -6.81 6.06
N CYS A 47 1.55 -6.33 7.29
CA CYS A 47 2.27 -7.01 8.36
C CYS A 47 1.71 -8.41 8.60
N GLU A 48 0.39 -8.54 8.72
CA GLU A 48 -0.29 -9.82 8.91
C GLU A 48 -0.05 -10.81 7.78
N LYS A 49 -0.19 -10.38 6.55
CA LYS A 49 -0.09 -11.26 5.37
C LYS A 49 1.35 -11.60 5.00
N ILE A 50 2.29 -10.67 5.18
CA ILE A 50 3.68 -10.82 4.71
C ILE A 50 4.61 -11.30 5.82
N ILE A 51 4.43 -10.83 7.06
CA ILE A 51 5.35 -11.13 8.16
C ILE A 51 4.75 -12.17 9.10
N LEU A 52 3.62 -11.84 9.73
CA LEU A 52 3.07 -12.65 10.82
C LEU A 52 2.60 -14.03 10.35
N SER A 53 2.10 -14.14 9.12
CA SER A 53 1.66 -15.42 8.55
C SER A 53 2.79 -16.44 8.37
N GLN A 54 4.05 -16.01 8.40
CA GLN A 54 5.23 -16.86 8.26
C GLN A 54 5.80 -17.34 9.61
N LEU A 55 5.21 -16.88 10.72
CA LEU A 55 5.74 -17.11 12.06
C LEU A 55 4.87 -18.11 12.86
N PRO A 56 5.46 -18.80 13.87
CA PRO A 56 4.66 -19.57 14.84
C PRO A 56 3.63 -18.68 15.54
N ALA A 57 2.45 -19.23 15.85
CA ALA A 57 1.33 -18.47 16.42
C ALA A 57 1.70 -17.66 17.68
N THR A 58 2.45 -18.26 18.60
CA THR A 58 2.88 -17.57 19.84
C THR A 58 3.74 -16.33 19.57
N THR A 59 4.63 -16.40 18.58
CA THR A 59 5.47 -15.26 18.15
C THR A 59 4.65 -14.24 17.41
N SER A 60 3.74 -14.70 16.54
CA SER A 60 2.84 -13.87 15.74
C SER A 60 1.94 -13.02 16.63
N ASP A 61 1.33 -13.59 17.67
CA ASP A 61 0.44 -12.86 18.59
C ASP A 61 1.17 -11.75 19.36
N SER A 62 2.37 -12.04 19.87
CA SER A 62 3.20 -11.04 20.55
C SER A 62 3.60 -9.89 19.63
N LEU A 63 3.99 -10.22 18.38
CA LEU A 63 4.36 -9.23 17.38
C LEU A 63 3.18 -8.42 16.89
N ARG A 64 2.00 -9.03 16.74
CA ARG A 64 0.76 -8.33 16.36
C ARG A 64 0.52 -7.13 17.28
N THR A 65 0.53 -7.34 18.59
CA THR A 65 0.34 -6.28 19.58
C THR A 65 1.38 -5.16 19.44
N LEU A 66 2.65 -5.51 19.22
CA LEU A 66 3.73 -4.52 19.02
C LEU A 66 3.55 -3.71 17.72
N TYR A 67 3.12 -4.36 16.63
CA TYR A 67 2.85 -3.66 15.37
C TYR A 67 1.61 -2.78 15.45
N GLU A 68 0.54 -3.21 16.13
CA GLU A 68 -0.65 -2.38 16.37
C GLU A 68 -0.29 -1.11 17.14
N GLU A 69 0.54 -1.23 18.19
CA GLU A 69 1.01 -0.08 18.97
C GLU A 69 1.94 0.82 18.15
N LEU A 70 2.84 0.23 17.37
CA LEU A 70 3.75 0.96 16.48
C LEU A 70 2.97 1.79 15.46
N TYR A 71 2.09 1.15 14.69
CA TYR A 71 1.33 1.85 13.66
C TYR A 71 0.30 2.81 14.27
N GLY A 72 -0.27 2.49 15.45
CA GLY A 72 -1.09 3.41 16.22
C GLY A 72 -0.33 4.68 16.62
N THR A 73 0.91 4.52 17.09
CA THR A 73 1.80 5.66 17.44
C THR A 73 2.17 6.48 16.21
N MET A 74 2.48 5.82 15.08
CA MET A 74 2.86 6.48 13.84
C MET A 74 1.68 7.21 13.16
N ALA A 75 0.46 6.77 13.40
CA ALA A 75 -0.75 7.41 12.87
C ALA A 75 -1.12 8.72 13.60
N LEU A 76 -0.52 8.97 14.78
CA LEU A 76 -0.77 10.23 15.48
C LEU A 76 -0.23 11.42 14.67
N PRO A 77 -0.91 12.57 14.67
CA PRO A 77 -0.48 13.77 13.95
C PRO A 77 0.68 14.47 14.70
N LEU A 78 1.80 13.79 14.80
CA LEU A 78 3.00 14.25 15.48
C LEU A 78 4.08 14.64 14.48
N PRO A 79 4.98 15.60 14.85
CA PRO A 79 6.20 15.83 14.09
C PRO A 79 7.01 14.55 13.95
N LEU A 80 7.69 14.37 12.80
CA LEU A 80 8.42 13.14 12.48
C LEU A 80 9.44 12.73 13.57
N ASP A 81 10.15 13.69 14.15
CA ASP A 81 11.12 13.39 15.21
C ASP A 81 10.45 12.89 16.50
N SER A 82 9.26 13.41 16.84
CA SER A 82 8.46 12.91 17.96
C SER A 82 7.92 11.50 17.67
N THR A 83 7.45 11.26 16.44
CA THR A 83 7.03 9.93 15.98
C THR A 83 8.17 8.94 16.08
N ARG A 84 9.36 9.28 15.57
CA ARG A 84 10.56 8.44 15.68
C ARG A 84 10.94 8.14 17.11
N HIS A 85 10.95 9.17 17.95
CA HIS A 85 11.30 9.01 19.37
C HIS A 85 10.38 8.00 20.08
N ARG A 86 9.07 8.13 19.88
CA ARG A 86 8.06 7.24 20.49
C ARG A 86 8.07 5.82 19.90
N SER A 87 8.31 5.69 18.60
CA SER A 87 8.26 4.42 17.88
C SER A 87 9.54 3.60 17.97
N THR A 88 10.69 4.23 18.31
CA THR A 88 11.98 3.53 18.39
C THR A 88 11.98 2.35 19.38
N PRO A 89 11.46 2.46 20.62
CA PRO A 89 11.42 1.32 21.54
C PRO A 89 10.60 0.15 20.99
N LEU A 90 9.48 0.43 20.35
CA LEU A 90 8.61 -0.59 19.74
C LEU A 90 9.32 -1.32 18.59
N MET A 91 9.97 -0.58 17.71
CA MET A 91 10.77 -1.16 16.62
C MET A 91 11.90 -2.04 17.16
N VAL A 92 12.59 -1.62 18.21
CA VAL A 92 13.64 -2.42 18.85
C VAL A 92 13.06 -3.73 19.41
N SER A 93 11.91 -3.66 20.09
CA SER A 93 11.21 -4.85 20.60
C SER A 93 10.78 -5.80 19.47
N ILE A 94 10.25 -5.27 18.38
CA ILE A 94 9.88 -6.07 17.19
C ILE A 94 11.11 -6.79 16.64
N TRP A 95 12.23 -6.11 16.44
CA TRP A 95 13.45 -6.73 15.92
C TRP A 95 14.00 -7.82 16.86
N GLN A 96 13.93 -7.60 18.18
CA GLN A 96 14.33 -8.63 19.16
C GLN A 96 13.47 -9.89 19.01
N HIS A 97 12.15 -9.76 18.87
CA HIS A 97 11.25 -10.90 18.65
C HIS A 97 11.48 -11.60 17.31
N LEU A 98 11.93 -10.87 16.28
CA LEU A 98 12.28 -11.44 14.98
C LEU A 98 13.70 -12.02 14.93
N GLY A 99 14.47 -12.00 16.02
CA GLY A 99 15.86 -12.46 16.04
C GLY A 99 16.82 -11.62 15.19
N ILE A 100 16.41 -10.44 14.74
CA ILE A 100 17.20 -9.58 13.83
C ILE A 100 18.41 -8.97 14.57
N ASN A 101 18.41 -8.95 15.91
CA ASN A 101 19.38 -8.25 16.72
C ASN A 101 20.63 -9.05 17.10
N GLU A 102 20.54 -10.36 17.21
CA GLU A 102 21.64 -11.17 17.79
C GLU A 102 22.88 -11.23 16.91
N GLY A 103 22.74 -11.08 15.59
CA GLY A 103 23.88 -11.05 14.67
C GLY A 103 24.46 -9.67 14.41
N THR A 104 23.69 -8.60 14.59
CA THR A 104 24.05 -7.21 14.25
C THR A 104 24.60 -6.43 15.46
N TYR A 105 24.29 -6.88 16.68
CA TYR A 105 24.67 -6.26 17.94
C TYR A 105 25.58 -7.20 18.77
N ARG A 106 26.63 -7.73 18.15
CA ARG A 106 27.60 -8.55 18.87
C ARG A 106 28.22 -7.81 20.06
N GLU A 107 28.53 -8.55 21.10
CA GLU A 107 28.84 -8.27 22.49
C GLU A 107 29.86 -7.14 22.80
N ASN A 108 30.54 -6.59 21.80
CA ASN A 108 31.62 -5.61 22.01
C ASN A 108 31.30 -4.17 21.58
N LEU A 109 30.05 -3.85 21.25
CA LEU A 109 29.66 -2.47 20.89
C LEU A 109 29.30 -1.67 22.14
N THR A 110 29.88 -0.47 22.29
CA THR A 110 29.50 0.47 23.35
C THR A 110 28.03 0.89 23.23
N ASP A 111 27.37 1.23 24.32
CA ASP A 111 25.97 1.66 24.33
C ASP A 111 25.69 2.85 23.41
N SER A 112 26.68 3.72 23.19
CA SER A 112 26.57 4.84 22.27
C SER A 112 26.50 4.39 20.82
N ILE A 113 27.26 3.34 20.43
CA ILE A 113 27.24 2.75 19.08
C ILE A 113 25.93 2.00 18.87
N ARG A 114 25.45 1.23 19.87
CA ARG A 114 24.15 0.54 19.82
C ARG A 114 23.01 1.54 19.60
N ARG A 115 22.96 2.61 20.39
CA ARG A 115 21.96 3.68 20.25
C ARG A 115 22.03 4.39 18.89
N ARG A 116 23.24 4.62 18.36
CA ARG A 116 23.41 5.22 17.03
C ARG A 116 22.90 4.30 15.92
N LYS A 117 23.21 3.00 15.98
CA LYS A 117 22.73 2.00 15.01
C LYS A 117 21.21 1.83 15.07
N ALA A 118 20.64 1.73 16.29
CA ALA A 118 19.20 1.69 16.48
C ALA A 118 18.51 2.91 15.84
N ARG A 119 19.03 4.12 16.08
CA ARG A 119 18.51 5.35 15.47
C ARG A 119 18.64 5.36 13.96
N GLN A 120 19.72 4.83 13.39
CA GLN A 120 19.88 4.73 11.94
C GLN A 120 18.86 3.78 11.32
N LEU A 121 18.70 2.58 11.87
CA LEU A 121 17.73 1.58 11.39
C LEU A 121 16.29 2.08 11.57
N THR A 122 15.98 2.68 12.73
CA THR A 122 14.67 3.27 12.98
C THR A 122 14.38 4.43 12.02
N GLY A 123 15.39 5.25 11.72
CA GLY A 123 15.28 6.35 10.77
C GLY A 123 14.96 5.89 9.35
N GLN A 124 15.40 4.71 8.95
CA GLN A 124 15.05 4.09 7.68
C GLN A 124 13.63 3.48 7.71
N ALA A 125 13.30 2.77 8.79
CA ALA A 125 11.98 2.13 8.96
C ALA A 125 10.85 3.15 9.19
N ILE A 126 11.16 4.30 9.80
CA ILE A 126 10.22 5.41 10.05
C ILE A 126 10.66 6.61 9.21
N SER A 127 10.66 6.42 7.90
CA SER A 127 10.93 7.49 6.95
C SER A 127 9.73 8.45 6.83
N PRO A 128 9.93 9.67 6.31
CA PRO A 128 8.82 10.59 6.04
C PRO A 128 7.74 9.96 5.14
N GLU A 129 8.16 9.15 4.17
CA GLU A 129 7.26 8.46 3.23
C GLU A 129 6.37 7.46 3.97
N ILE A 130 6.96 6.57 4.77
CA ILE A 130 6.21 5.57 5.56
C ILE A 130 5.28 6.25 6.56
N ALA A 131 5.76 7.29 7.26
CA ALA A 131 4.92 8.04 8.18
C ALA A 131 3.74 8.70 7.46
N SER A 132 3.96 9.27 6.27
CA SER A 132 2.90 9.90 5.49
C SER A 132 1.86 8.88 4.98
N ILE A 133 2.29 7.66 4.63
CA ILE A 133 1.37 6.58 4.25
C ILE A 133 0.49 6.20 5.44
N ILE A 134 1.08 5.96 6.61
CA ILE A 134 0.36 5.52 7.81
C ILE A 134 -0.63 6.59 8.31
N GLN A 135 -0.27 7.87 8.21
CA GLN A 135 -1.12 8.98 8.62
C GLN A 135 -2.23 9.32 7.63
N TYR A 136 -2.14 8.81 6.41
CA TYR A 136 -3.11 9.15 5.37
C TYR A 136 -4.37 8.28 5.44
N ASP A 137 -5.52 8.93 5.44
CA ASP A 137 -6.83 8.30 5.26
C ASP A 137 -7.42 8.74 3.91
N PRO A 138 -7.55 7.84 2.93
CA PRO A 138 -8.06 8.17 1.61
C PRO A 138 -9.56 8.42 1.56
N SER A 139 -10.32 8.12 2.61
CA SER A 139 -11.78 8.18 2.62
C SER A 139 -12.32 9.57 2.25
N HIS A 140 -11.71 10.62 2.78
CA HIS A 140 -12.09 11.99 2.49
C HIS A 140 -11.85 12.38 1.02
N ASP A 141 -10.74 11.95 0.44
CA ASP A 141 -10.46 12.24 -0.97
C ASP A 141 -11.35 11.40 -1.89
N LEU A 142 -11.52 10.10 -1.62
CA LEU A 142 -12.39 9.21 -2.39
C LEU A 142 -13.83 9.75 -2.47
N SER A 143 -14.37 10.26 -1.37
CA SER A 143 -15.73 10.81 -1.33
C SER A 143 -15.95 12.03 -2.22
N ARG A 144 -14.87 12.69 -2.67
CA ARG A 144 -14.90 13.89 -3.52
C ARG A 144 -14.51 13.64 -4.97
N VAL A 145 -14.18 12.39 -5.33
CA VAL A 145 -13.89 12.03 -6.73
C VAL A 145 -15.16 12.19 -7.58
N GLN A 146 -15.06 12.97 -8.67
CA GLN A 146 -16.19 13.31 -9.56
C GLN A 146 -16.01 12.80 -11.00
N CYS A 147 -14.97 12.07 -11.28
CA CYS A 147 -14.68 11.50 -12.59
C CYS A 147 -14.83 9.96 -12.57
N PRO A 148 -14.98 9.30 -13.73
CA PRO A 148 -15.00 7.85 -13.82
C PRO A 148 -13.75 7.22 -13.18
N VAL A 149 -13.93 6.08 -12.50
CA VAL A 149 -12.88 5.32 -11.80
C VAL A 149 -12.86 3.89 -12.33
N TRP A 150 -11.67 3.42 -12.67
CA TRP A 150 -11.36 2.01 -12.91
C TRP A 150 -10.29 1.59 -11.90
N ALA A 151 -10.64 0.67 -11.00
CA ALA A 151 -9.79 0.25 -9.91
C ALA A 151 -9.66 -1.26 -9.88
N VAL A 152 -8.43 -1.77 -9.93
CA VAL A 152 -8.18 -3.19 -10.06
C VAL A 152 -7.05 -3.67 -9.17
N ASN A 153 -7.10 -4.95 -8.78
CA ASN A 153 -6.08 -5.62 -7.98
C ASN A 153 -5.84 -7.04 -8.51
N GLY A 154 -4.68 -7.59 -8.20
CA GLY A 154 -4.45 -9.03 -8.30
C GLY A 154 -5.05 -9.76 -7.10
N ALA A 155 -5.63 -10.96 -7.29
CA ALA A 155 -6.19 -11.76 -6.21
C ALA A 155 -5.14 -12.24 -5.19
N LYS A 156 -3.87 -12.27 -5.59
CA LYS A 156 -2.71 -12.61 -4.74
C LYS A 156 -1.93 -11.37 -4.26
N ASP A 157 -2.57 -10.21 -4.29
CA ASP A 157 -1.97 -8.99 -3.74
C ASP A 157 -2.00 -9.04 -2.20
N LEU A 158 -0.81 -9.19 -1.59
CA LEU A 158 -0.63 -9.19 -0.13
C LEU A 158 -0.24 -7.81 0.42
N GLN A 159 -0.03 -6.82 -0.44
CA GLN A 159 0.34 -5.46 -0.03
C GLN A 159 -0.87 -4.54 0.04
N VAL A 160 -1.78 -4.66 -0.92
CA VAL A 160 -3.05 -3.94 -0.95
C VAL A 160 -4.15 -4.98 -1.14
N LEU A 161 -4.70 -5.47 -0.03
CA LEU A 161 -5.69 -6.56 -0.06
C LEU A 161 -6.88 -6.19 -0.93
N PRO A 162 -7.21 -6.98 -1.96
CA PRO A 162 -8.12 -6.59 -3.02
C PRO A 162 -9.55 -6.32 -2.53
N GLU A 163 -10.13 -7.24 -1.74
CA GLU A 163 -11.54 -7.18 -1.37
C GLU A 163 -11.87 -5.93 -0.55
N GLU A 164 -11.04 -5.61 0.43
CA GLU A 164 -11.25 -4.47 1.32
C GLU A 164 -11.09 -3.14 0.61
N ASN A 165 -10.02 -3.04 -0.20
CA ASN A 165 -9.72 -1.80 -0.91
C ASN A 165 -10.74 -1.52 -2.02
N GLN A 166 -11.14 -2.54 -2.78
CA GLN A 166 -12.18 -2.36 -3.80
C GLN A 166 -13.53 -2.03 -3.20
N LYS A 167 -13.93 -2.72 -2.12
CA LYS A 167 -15.14 -2.38 -1.38
C LYS A 167 -15.13 -0.95 -0.83
N ALA A 168 -13.96 -0.48 -0.36
CA ALA A 168 -13.81 0.91 0.09
C ALA A 168 -14.00 1.89 -1.07
N ILE A 169 -13.40 1.64 -2.25
CA ILE A 169 -13.57 2.47 -3.44
C ILE A 169 -15.04 2.52 -3.85
N GLU A 170 -15.72 1.38 -3.99
CA GLU A 170 -17.14 1.30 -4.35
C GLU A 170 -18.04 2.03 -3.36
N THR A 171 -17.70 1.95 -2.08
CA THR A 171 -18.51 2.55 -1.02
C THR A 171 -18.30 4.06 -0.91
N LEU A 172 -17.08 4.53 -1.12
CA LEU A 172 -16.69 5.92 -0.85
C LEU A 172 -16.76 6.82 -2.09
N ALA A 173 -16.44 6.31 -3.29
CA ALA A 173 -16.41 7.12 -4.52
C ALA A 173 -17.81 7.40 -5.09
N LYS A 174 -18.78 7.76 -4.24
CA LYS A 174 -20.19 7.99 -4.60
C LYS A 174 -20.40 9.20 -5.50
N GLY A 175 -19.46 10.14 -5.54
CA GLY A 175 -19.51 11.30 -6.45
C GLY A 175 -19.06 10.96 -7.87
N SER A 176 -18.45 9.80 -8.08
CA SER A 176 -18.05 9.33 -9.40
C SER A 176 -19.28 8.89 -10.22
N PRO A 177 -19.37 9.28 -11.51
CA PRO A 177 -20.44 8.83 -12.40
C PRO A 177 -20.35 7.34 -12.75
N GLN A 178 -19.19 6.75 -12.59
CA GLN A 178 -18.94 5.32 -12.85
C GLN A 178 -17.75 4.83 -12.03
N VAL A 179 -17.95 3.76 -11.27
CA VAL A 179 -16.90 3.02 -10.59
C VAL A 179 -16.91 1.60 -11.12
N VAL A 180 -15.78 1.16 -11.67
CA VAL A 180 -15.57 -0.22 -12.13
C VAL A 180 -14.42 -0.80 -11.32
N THR A 181 -14.67 -1.92 -10.66
CA THR A 181 -13.67 -2.68 -9.91
C THR A 181 -13.49 -4.07 -10.50
N HIS A 182 -12.29 -4.62 -10.44
CA HIS A 182 -12.02 -5.99 -10.85
C HIS A 182 -10.84 -6.59 -10.08
N ILE A 183 -10.95 -7.88 -9.72
CA ILE A 183 -9.89 -8.66 -9.08
C ILE A 183 -9.44 -9.74 -10.06
N TYR A 184 -8.18 -9.65 -10.52
CA TYR A 184 -7.62 -10.59 -11.49
C TYR A 184 -7.09 -11.84 -10.79
N PRO A 185 -7.64 -13.04 -11.10
CA PRO A 185 -7.17 -14.29 -10.52
C PRO A 185 -5.68 -14.53 -10.82
N GLY A 186 -4.97 -15.11 -9.87
CA GLY A 186 -3.56 -15.51 -10.05
C GLY A 186 -2.52 -14.40 -10.02
N LEU A 187 -2.92 -13.13 -10.19
CA LEU A 187 -1.99 -11.99 -10.22
C LEU A 187 -1.64 -11.48 -8.82
N ASN A 188 -0.40 -11.05 -8.65
CA ASN A 188 0.12 -10.41 -7.44
C ASN A 188 -0.02 -8.88 -7.51
N HIS A 189 0.60 -8.17 -6.55
CA HIS A 189 0.63 -6.70 -6.50
C HIS A 189 1.24 -6.04 -7.74
N LEU A 190 2.15 -6.71 -8.44
CA LEU A 190 2.78 -6.22 -9.68
C LEU A 190 2.00 -6.61 -10.95
N PHE A 191 0.81 -7.18 -10.80
CA PHE A 191 0.01 -7.71 -11.91
C PHE A 191 0.77 -8.75 -12.75
N THR A 192 1.59 -9.57 -12.09
CA THR A 192 2.32 -10.70 -12.65
C THR A 192 1.77 -11.98 -12.01
N GLU A 193 1.67 -13.05 -12.79
CA GLU A 193 1.34 -14.37 -12.24
C GLU A 193 2.37 -14.79 -11.20
N ALA A 194 1.89 -15.24 -10.05
CA ALA A 194 2.73 -15.60 -8.91
C ALA A 194 2.18 -16.83 -8.19
N PRO A 195 3.03 -17.68 -7.61
CA PRO A 195 2.59 -18.83 -6.79
C PRO A 195 1.79 -18.40 -5.56
N THR A 196 2.35 -17.50 -4.74
CA THR A 196 1.73 -17.05 -3.48
C THR A 196 1.39 -15.58 -3.46
N GLY A 197 2.07 -14.74 -4.24
CA GLY A 197 2.00 -13.27 -4.22
C GLY A 197 2.89 -12.62 -3.19
N HIS A 198 3.69 -13.42 -2.45
CA HIS A 198 4.61 -12.88 -1.45
C HIS A 198 5.71 -12.02 -2.13
N PRO A 199 6.06 -10.84 -1.58
CA PRO A 199 7.03 -9.94 -2.20
C PRO A 199 8.43 -10.55 -2.42
N SER A 200 8.81 -11.57 -1.62
CA SER A 200 10.07 -12.29 -1.83
C SER A 200 10.15 -13.04 -3.16
N GLU A 201 9.02 -13.29 -3.81
CA GLU A 201 8.98 -13.96 -5.12
C GLU A 201 9.31 -13.00 -6.28
N TYR A 202 9.17 -11.68 -6.11
CA TYR A 202 9.21 -10.70 -7.21
C TYR A 202 10.49 -10.80 -8.04
N GLY A 203 11.64 -10.99 -7.41
CA GLY A 203 12.92 -11.16 -8.12
C GLY A 203 13.08 -12.51 -8.85
N LEU A 204 12.21 -13.46 -8.60
CA LEU A 204 12.25 -14.80 -9.17
C LEU A 204 11.23 -15.00 -10.30
N LEU A 205 10.22 -14.12 -10.38
CA LEU A 205 9.18 -14.21 -11.38
C LEU A 205 9.74 -13.86 -12.76
N LYS A 206 9.48 -14.73 -13.74
CA LYS A 206 9.88 -14.53 -15.14
C LYS A 206 8.78 -13.89 -15.98
N GLY A 207 7.59 -13.69 -15.39
CA GLY A 207 6.44 -13.12 -16.05
C GLY A 207 6.55 -11.61 -16.26
N ASN A 208 5.81 -11.13 -17.24
CA ASN A 208 5.61 -9.71 -17.49
C ASN A 208 4.31 -9.24 -16.83
N PHE A 209 4.08 -7.94 -16.84
CA PHE A 209 2.78 -7.36 -16.51
C PHE A 209 1.67 -8.01 -17.37
N SER A 210 0.55 -8.35 -16.77
CA SER A 210 -0.55 -9.08 -17.43
C SER A 210 -1.06 -8.37 -18.67
N GLN A 211 -1.10 -9.10 -19.79
CA GLN A 211 -1.66 -8.60 -21.05
C GLN A 211 -3.17 -8.39 -20.95
N GLU A 212 -3.88 -9.23 -20.19
CA GLU A 212 -5.31 -9.08 -19.92
C GLU A 212 -5.60 -7.74 -19.27
N VAL A 213 -4.88 -7.39 -18.19
CA VAL A 213 -5.02 -6.09 -17.52
C VAL A 213 -4.77 -4.91 -18.46
N LEU A 214 -3.76 -5.01 -19.33
CA LEU A 214 -3.47 -3.97 -20.34
C LEU A 214 -4.59 -3.83 -21.38
N GLN A 215 -5.16 -4.94 -21.82
CA GLN A 215 -6.25 -4.95 -22.79
C GLN A 215 -7.52 -4.34 -22.20
N ASP A 216 -7.91 -4.77 -20.99
CA ASP A 216 -9.08 -4.25 -20.28
C ASP A 216 -8.95 -2.77 -19.97
N MET A 217 -7.76 -2.34 -19.52
CA MET A 217 -7.45 -0.92 -19.30
C MET A 217 -7.62 -0.11 -20.57
N ALA A 218 -7.05 -0.57 -21.70
CA ALA A 218 -7.14 0.12 -22.97
C ALA A 218 -8.58 0.19 -23.49
N GLU A 219 -9.34 -0.89 -23.31
CA GLU A 219 -10.77 -0.94 -23.67
C GLU A 219 -11.60 0.01 -22.82
N TRP A 220 -11.39 0.00 -21.51
CA TRP A 220 -12.11 0.89 -20.59
C TRP A 220 -11.82 2.38 -20.89
N ILE A 221 -10.54 2.73 -21.16
CA ILE A 221 -10.17 4.09 -21.56
C ILE A 221 -10.93 4.50 -22.82
N ARG A 222 -10.89 3.68 -23.89
CA ARG A 222 -11.58 3.98 -25.14
C ARG A 222 -13.08 4.22 -24.94
N LYS A 223 -13.74 3.40 -24.16
CA LYS A 223 -15.17 3.54 -23.82
C LYS A 223 -15.42 4.85 -23.04
N THR A 224 -14.56 5.15 -22.09
CA THR A 224 -14.73 6.32 -21.21
C THR A 224 -14.51 7.65 -21.92
N VAL A 225 -13.55 7.73 -22.85
CA VAL A 225 -13.26 8.96 -23.59
C VAL A 225 -14.05 9.09 -24.88
N GLY A 226 -14.88 8.11 -25.24
CA GLY A 226 -15.68 8.13 -26.48
C GLY A 226 -14.83 8.03 -27.76
N ALA A 227 -13.63 7.46 -27.70
CA ALA A 227 -12.78 7.28 -28.88
C ALA A 227 -13.37 6.19 -29.80
N PRO A 228 -13.37 6.38 -31.15
CA PRO A 228 -13.85 5.37 -32.07
C PRO A 228 -13.02 4.07 -31.94
N GLN A 229 -13.69 2.92 -32.06
CA GLN A 229 -12.99 1.64 -32.12
C GLN A 229 -12.17 1.59 -33.41
N THR A 230 -10.86 1.68 -33.29
CA THR A 230 -9.95 1.33 -34.38
C THR A 230 -9.89 -0.19 -34.43
N VAL A 231 -10.60 -0.78 -35.39
CA VAL A 231 -10.47 -2.22 -35.70
C VAL A 231 -9.13 -2.39 -36.40
N PHE A 232 -8.19 -3.05 -35.75
CA PHE A 232 -6.96 -3.53 -36.39
C PHE A 232 -7.15 -4.99 -36.81
#